data_90e81348d8ddc4bdf466121aad44790f
#
_entry.id   90e81348d8ddc4bdf466121aad44790f
#
_cell.length_a   1.000
_cell.length_b   1.000
_cell.length_c   1.000
_cell.angle_alpha   90.00
_cell.angle_beta   90.00
_cell.angle_gamma   90.00
#
_symmetry.space_group_name_H-M   'P 1'
#
loop_
_entity.id
_entity.type
_entity.pdbx_description
1 polymer ?
#
loop_
_entity_poly.entity_id
_entity_poly.type
_entity_poly.pdbx_seq_one_letter_code
_entity_poly.pdbx_strand_id
1 'polypeptide(L)'
;VTAAFRFRSGVAGTGTWCFVAPPQTAEDSVTITGRKGIVRFSTFAFSPIELTTAGGTERFRIDPPEHIQGPLIETIVAELRGEGRCPSTGASAARTSRVMDRIISE
;
A
#
# COMPACT_ATOMS: atom_id res chain seq x y z
N VAL A 1 0.30 6.67 16.10
CA VAL A 1 1.55 5.91 15.91
C VAL A 1 2.35 6.53 14.79
N THR A 2 3.66 6.69 14.98
CA THR A 2 4.59 7.17 13.93
C THR A 2 5.77 6.22 13.87
N ALA A 3 6.20 5.84 12.68
CA ALA A 3 7.35 4.96 12.47
C ALA A 3 8.27 5.49 11.39
N ALA A 4 9.57 5.24 11.55
CA ALA A 4 10.57 5.41 10.52
C ALA A 4 11.29 4.06 10.31
N PHE A 5 11.50 3.68 9.06
CA PHE A 5 12.11 2.40 8.73
C PHE A 5 13.01 2.52 7.50
N ARG A 6 13.90 1.53 7.34
CA ARG A 6 14.78 1.44 6.19
C ARG A 6 14.73 0.02 5.61
N PHE A 7 14.53 -0.06 4.31
CA PHE A 7 14.66 -1.32 3.58
C PHE A 7 16.13 -1.73 3.42
N ARG A 8 16.38 -3.00 3.17
CA ARG A 8 17.75 -3.50 2.88
C ARG A 8 18.40 -2.82 1.68
N SER A 9 17.60 -2.37 0.73
CA SER A 9 18.04 -1.60 -0.44
C SER A 9 18.53 -0.17 -0.11
N GLY A 10 18.38 0.27 1.14
CA GLY A 10 18.72 1.63 1.58
C GLY A 10 17.56 2.63 1.46
N VAL A 11 16.45 2.26 0.84
CA VAL A 11 15.26 3.11 0.77
C VAL A 11 14.73 3.36 2.18
N ALA A 12 14.51 4.63 2.54
CA ALA A 12 13.90 5.01 3.80
C ALA A 12 12.39 5.23 3.61
N GLY A 13 11.63 4.96 4.65
CA GLY A 13 10.21 5.23 4.72
C GLY A 13 9.81 5.77 6.08
N THR A 14 8.74 6.54 6.10
CA THR A 14 8.08 7.01 7.32
C THR A 14 6.58 6.77 7.20
N GLY A 15 5.91 6.55 8.30
CA GLY A 15 4.46 6.43 8.35
C GLY A 15 3.91 7.05 9.61
N THR A 16 2.73 7.66 9.50
CA THR A 16 1.97 8.18 10.64
C THR A 16 0.54 7.70 10.55
N TRP A 17 0.04 7.15 11.64
CA TRP A 17 -1.33 6.65 11.77
C TRP A 17 -1.99 7.37 12.95
N CYS A 18 -2.99 8.21 12.64
CA CYS A 18 -3.77 8.96 13.61
C CYS A 18 -5.24 8.57 13.49
N PHE A 19 -5.69 7.69 14.38
CA PHE A 19 -7.07 7.16 14.36
C PHE A 19 -8.08 8.06 15.09
N VAL A 20 -7.60 9.15 15.70
CA VAL A 20 -8.44 10.13 16.42
C VAL A 20 -8.55 11.45 15.65
N ALA A 21 -8.11 11.49 14.40
CA ALA A 21 -8.24 12.67 13.57
C ALA A 21 -9.73 12.99 13.30
N PRO A 22 -10.14 14.27 13.36
CA PRO A 22 -11.48 14.65 12.98
C PRO A 22 -11.78 14.27 11.52
N PRO A 23 -13.03 13.89 11.17
CA PRO A 23 -13.37 13.48 9.80
C PRO A 23 -12.96 14.47 8.71
N GLN A 24 -12.96 15.78 9.03
CA GLN A 24 -12.60 16.85 8.09
C GLN A 24 -11.09 16.88 7.76
N THR A 25 -10.27 16.28 8.62
CA THR A 25 -8.80 16.21 8.47
C THR A 25 -8.33 14.79 8.19
N ALA A 26 -9.26 13.83 8.03
CA ALA A 26 -8.92 12.46 7.69
C ALA A 26 -8.26 12.42 6.31
N GLU A 27 -7.06 11.88 6.26
CA GLU A 27 -6.30 11.68 5.03
C GLU A 27 -5.77 10.25 4.98
N ASP A 28 -5.92 9.62 3.82
CA ASP A 28 -5.28 8.37 3.50
C ASP A 28 -4.43 8.57 2.25
N SER A 29 -3.12 8.61 2.43
CA SER A 29 -2.20 8.79 1.32
C SER A 29 -0.90 8.02 1.49
N VAL A 30 -0.43 7.44 0.39
CA VAL A 30 0.90 6.86 0.24
C VAL A 30 1.64 7.66 -0.82
N THR A 31 2.84 8.13 -0.49
CA THR A 31 3.70 8.85 -1.41
C THR A 31 5.01 8.09 -1.58
N ILE A 32 5.38 7.79 -2.82
CA ILE A 32 6.65 7.16 -3.17
C ILE A 32 7.45 8.15 -4.01
N THR A 33 8.60 8.57 -3.49
CA THR A 33 9.50 9.49 -4.17
C THR A 33 10.67 8.74 -4.79
N GLY A 34 10.83 8.86 -6.09
CA GLY A 34 11.93 8.30 -6.86
C GLY A 34 12.72 9.38 -7.60
N ARG A 35 13.83 8.99 -8.24
CA ARG A 35 14.69 9.93 -8.99
C ARG A 35 13.98 10.58 -10.19
N LYS A 36 12.96 9.91 -10.76
CA LYS A 36 12.28 10.36 -11.98
C LYS A 36 10.92 11.00 -11.71
N GLY A 37 10.44 10.95 -10.49
CA GLY A 37 9.13 11.49 -10.14
C GLY A 37 8.60 10.98 -8.82
N ILE A 38 7.36 11.35 -8.56
CA ILE A 38 6.62 11.04 -7.34
C ILE A 38 5.33 10.35 -7.73
N VAL A 39 5.03 9.23 -7.07
CA VAL A 39 3.72 8.57 -7.16
C VAL A 39 2.97 8.81 -5.86
N ARG A 40 1.70 9.22 -5.96
CA ARG A 40 0.79 9.38 -4.82
C ARG A 40 -0.50 8.62 -5.07
N PHE A 41 -0.97 7.90 -4.07
CA PHE A 41 -2.24 7.17 -4.12
C PHE A 41 -2.81 6.99 -2.72
N SER A 42 -4.10 6.65 -2.66
CA SER A 42 -4.78 6.24 -1.43
C SER A 42 -4.86 4.71 -1.36
N THR A 43 -4.84 4.16 -0.14
CA THR A 43 -5.04 2.73 0.10
C THR A 43 -6.52 2.36 0.15
N PHE A 44 -7.36 3.23 0.70
CA PHE A 44 -8.77 2.95 0.98
C PHE A 44 -9.75 3.73 0.10
N ALA A 45 -9.37 4.95 -0.34
CA ALA A 45 -10.18 5.70 -1.28
C ALA A 45 -9.78 5.34 -2.72
N PHE A 46 -10.74 5.06 -3.59
CA PHE A 46 -10.53 4.80 -5.01
C PHE A 46 -10.29 6.11 -5.78
N SER A 47 -9.42 6.96 -5.25
CA SER A 47 -8.96 8.16 -5.93
C SER A 47 -7.95 7.81 -7.03
N PRO A 48 -7.81 8.65 -8.08
CA PRO A 48 -6.80 8.42 -9.10
C PRO A 48 -5.40 8.32 -8.51
N ILE A 49 -4.58 7.43 -9.07
CA ILE A 49 -3.14 7.40 -8.81
C ILE A 49 -2.51 8.58 -9.55
N GLU A 50 -1.73 9.40 -8.88
CA GLU A 50 -1.04 10.55 -9.46
C GLU A 50 0.45 10.22 -9.66
N LEU A 51 0.94 10.42 -10.86
CA LEU A 51 2.36 10.37 -11.21
C LEU A 51 2.83 11.75 -11.62
N THR A 52 3.68 12.37 -10.82
CA THR A 52 4.31 13.66 -11.11
C THR A 52 5.76 13.45 -11.52
N THR A 53 6.12 13.94 -12.70
CA THR A 53 7.47 13.92 -13.28
C THR A 53 7.88 15.32 -13.71
N ALA A 54 9.08 15.47 -14.27
CA ALA A 54 9.50 16.72 -14.91
C ALA A 54 8.59 17.15 -16.07
N GLY A 55 7.88 16.19 -16.70
CA GLY A 55 6.95 16.44 -17.81
C GLY A 55 5.54 16.85 -17.37
N GLY A 56 5.26 16.86 -16.06
CA GLY A 56 3.94 17.20 -15.51
C GLY A 56 3.33 16.09 -14.67
N THR A 57 2.05 16.21 -14.39
CA THR A 57 1.29 15.24 -13.57
C THR A 57 0.29 14.49 -14.44
N GLU A 58 0.39 13.17 -14.42
CA GLU A 58 -0.55 12.23 -15.00
C GLU A 58 -1.43 11.61 -13.93
N ARG A 59 -2.69 11.30 -14.26
CA ARG A 59 -3.66 10.69 -13.37
C ARG A 59 -4.22 9.42 -13.97
N PHE A 60 -4.10 8.32 -13.22
CA PHE A 60 -4.59 7.00 -13.60
C PHE A 60 -5.80 6.65 -12.76
N ARG A 61 -6.98 6.59 -13.38
CA ARG A 61 -8.19 6.11 -12.73
C ARG A 61 -8.30 4.60 -12.91
N ILE A 62 -8.53 3.90 -11.81
CA ILE A 62 -8.76 2.46 -11.78
C ILE A 62 -10.12 2.25 -11.14
N ASP A 63 -11.01 1.58 -11.85
CA ASP A 63 -12.32 1.26 -11.31
C ASP A 63 -12.20 0.22 -10.18
N PRO A 64 -12.93 0.41 -9.07
CA PRO A 64 -12.90 -0.55 -7.98
C PRO A 64 -13.49 -1.89 -8.44
N PRO A 65 -12.98 -3.02 -7.93
CA PRO A 65 -13.61 -4.31 -8.18
C PRO A 65 -15.00 -4.34 -7.52
N GLU A 66 -15.92 -5.15 -8.05
CA GLU A 66 -17.26 -5.35 -7.48
C GLU A 66 -17.19 -5.75 -6.00
N HIS A 67 -16.24 -6.62 -5.67
CA HIS A 67 -15.91 -7.01 -4.30
C HIS A 67 -14.43 -6.75 -4.03
N ILE A 68 -14.14 -5.94 -3.00
CA ILE A 68 -12.76 -5.53 -2.66
C ILE A 68 -11.81 -6.73 -2.50
N GLN A 69 -12.26 -7.82 -1.90
CA GLN A 69 -11.45 -9.03 -1.71
C GLN A 69 -11.48 -10.00 -2.91
N GLY A 70 -12.35 -9.76 -3.91
CA GLY A 70 -12.54 -10.63 -5.06
C GLY A 70 -11.23 -11.02 -5.76
N PRO A 71 -10.40 -10.06 -6.20
CA PRO A 71 -9.15 -10.36 -6.90
C PRO A 71 -8.17 -11.20 -6.08
N LEU A 72 -8.09 -10.99 -4.76
CA LEU A 72 -7.25 -11.79 -3.88
C LEU A 72 -7.78 -13.24 -3.77
N ILE A 73 -9.08 -13.38 -3.58
CA ILE A 73 -9.73 -14.71 -3.49
C ILE A 73 -9.53 -15.50 -4.79
N GLU A 74 -9.65 -14.84 -5.94
CA GLU A 74 -9.40 -15.48 -7.24
C GLU A 74 -7.97 -16.03 -7.34
N THR A 75 -6.96 -15.28 -6.89
CA THR A 75 -5.57 -15.77 -6.88
C THR A 75 -5.38 -16.95 -5.93
N ILE A 76 -6.05 -16.98 -4.78
CA ILE A 76 -6.01 -18.10 -3.83
C ILE A 76 -6.65 -19.35 -4.46
N VAL A 77 -7.82 -19.19 -5.07
CA VAL A 77 -8.50 -20.30 -5.74
C VAL A 77 -7.67 -20.86 -6.89
N ALA A 78 -7.05 -20.00 -7.71
CA ALA A 78 -6.18 -20.42 -8.80
C ALA A 78 -4.96 -21.21 -8.27
N GLU A 79 -4.34 -20.78 -7.16
CA GLU A 79 -3.24 -21.52 -6.55
C GLU A 79 -3.68 -22.89 -6.03
N LEU A 80 -4.82 -22.97 -5.34
CA LEU A 80 -5.36 -24.25 -4.84
C LEU A 80 -5.69 -25.23 -5.97
N ARG A 81 -6.02 -24.73 -7.16
CA ARG A 81 -6.25 -25.54 -8.36
C ARG A 81 -4.98 -25.90 -9.15
N GLY A 82 -3.83 -25.33 -8.75
CA GLY A 82 -2.58 -25.50 -9.51
C GLY A 82 -2.50 -24.67 -10.79
N GLU A 83 -3.38 -23.68 -10.96
CA GLU A 83 -3.49 -22.82 -12.16
C GLU A 83 -2.72 -21.50 -12.03
N GLY A 84 -2.15 -21.21 -10.85
CA GLY A 84 -1.45 -19.95 -10.59
C GLY A 84 -0.73 -19.90 -9.25
N ARG A 85 -0.33 -18.71 -8.84
CA ARG A 85 0.27 -18.44 -7.52
C ARG A 85 -0.39 -17.24 -6.87
N CYS A 86 -0.75 -17.36 -5.60
CA CYS A 86 -1.20 -16.22 -4.79
C CYS A 86 0.00 -15.34 -4.39
N PRO A 87 -0.02 -14.03 -4.64
CA PRO A 87 1.05 -13.12 -4.23
C PRO A 87 1.12 -12.93 -2.70
N SER A 88 0.02 -13.19 -2.01
CA SER A 88 -0.08 -13.05 -0.55
C SER A 88 -0.03 -14.42 0.12
N THR A 89 1.15 -14.80 0.58
CA THR A 89 1.40 -16.06 1.28
C THR A 89 1.49 -15.86 2.79
N GLY A 90 1.34 -16.93 3.60
CA GLY A 90 1.57 -16.88 5.03
C GLY A 90 2.96 -16.34 5.40
N ALA A 91 3.99 -16.66 4.61
CA ALA A 91 5.34 -16.15 4.82
C ALA A 91 5.43 -14.62 4.56
N SER A 92 4.74 -14.11 3.53
CA SER A 92 4.69 -12.66 3.26
C SER A 92 3.91 -11.92 4.34
N ALA A 93 2.78 -12.46 4.77
CA ALA A 93 1.97 -11.91 5.86
C ALA A 93 2.74 -11.88 7.19
N ALA A 94 3.44 -12.95 7.54
CA ALA A 94 4.27 -13.01 8.75
C ALA A 94 5.40 -11.96 8.76
N ARG A 95 5.94 -11.57 7.60
CA ARG A 95 6.90 -10.45 7.53
C ARG A 95 6.24 -9.11 7.87
N THR A 96 5.05 -8.87 7.34
CA THR A 96 4.27 -7.66 7.62
C THR A 96 3.92 -7.58 9.11
N SER A 97 3.40 -8.68 9.69
CA SER A 97 3.07 -8.73 11.11
C SER A 97 4.28 -8.42 11.99
N ARG A 98 5.46 -8.98 11.69
CA ARG A 98 6.69 -8.67 12.43
C ARG A 98 7.11 -7.20 12.36
N VAL A 99 6.84 -6.52 11.26
CA VAL A 99 7.10 -5.08 11.15
C VAL A 99 6.12 -4.30 12.01
N MET A 100 4.83 -4.66 11.95
CA MET A 100 3.80 -4.03 12.79
C MET A 100 4.09 -4.23 14.27
N ASP A 101 4.45 -5.44 14.70
CA ASP A 101 4.83 -5.73 16.09
C ASP A 101 5.97 -4.80 16.55
N ARG A 102 7.00 -4.60 15.74
CA ARG A 102 8.10 -3.68 16.05
C ARG A 102 7.69 -2.21 16.13
N ILE A 103 6.69 -1.81 15.37
CA ILE A 103 6.19 -0.42 15.38
C ILE A 103 5.40 -0.13 16.65
N ILE A 104 4.74 -1.13 17.23
CA ILE A 104 3.85 -0.96 18.39
C ILE A 104 4.44 -1.49 19.72
N SER A 105 5.62 -2.15 19.67
CA SER A 105 6.25 -2.82 20.83
C SER A 105 7.26 -1.93 21.57
N GLU A 106 7.14 -0.61 21.55
CA GLU A 106 7.94 0.28 22.40
C GLU A 106 7.30 0.49 23.76
#